data_f72244e9c3fc87608bc0746e6d2b5881
#
_entry.id   f72244e9c3fc87608bc0746e6d2b5881
#
_cell.length_a   1.000
_cell.length_b   1.000
_cell.length_c   1.000
_cell.angle_alpha   90.00
_cell.angle_beta   90.00
_cell.angle_gamma   90.00
#
_symmetry.space_group_name_H-M   'P 1'
#
loop_
_entity.id
_entity.type
_entity.pdbx_description
1 polymer ?
#
loop_
_entity_poly.entity_id
_entity_poly.type
_entity_poly.pdbx_seq_one_letter_code
_entity_poly.pdbx_strand_id
1 'polypeptide(L)'
;MDASIDRSGATGTTSTGTTSSLGRDIANAGLFFRRWVANPLQMGSIVPSSPALCKRIAAQTHADPNQIVVELGAGTGVVSRALIDSGLAPERLYVVEIVPDMADHLRAALPGARVIEGDARRLPQLIPSEFHGRIGTVVVGIPLVLLPVAEQRRFIDAIEAVAPGAGFILYSYCITSPLPWKTHNLIAKREAWTPLNFPPASVWRYTPAK
;
A
#
# COMPACT_ATOMS: atom_id res chain seq x y z
N MET A 1 -48.36 59.70 -18.59
CA MET A 1 -48.74 58.71 -19.61
C MET A 1 -47.44 57.99 -20.00
N ASP A 2 -47.18 56.82 -19.85
CA ASP A 2 -47.74 55.63 -19.22
C ASP A 2 -46.59 54.70 -18.98
N ALA A 3 -46.70 53.97 -17.95
CA ALA A 3 -45.72 52.99 -17.48
C ALA A 3 -45.70 51.75 -18.39
N SER A 4 -44.58 51.05 -18.42
CA SER A 4 -44.60 49.60 -18.33
C SER A 4 -43.27 49.03 -17.91
N ILE A 5 -43.31 48.42 -16.77
CA ILE A 5 -42.31 47.57 -16.14
C ILE A 5 -42.36 46.20 -16.84
N ASP A 6 -41.23 45.63 -17.26
CA ASP A 6 -41.14 44.19 -17.38
C ASP A 6 -39.96 43.65 -16.61
N ARG A 7 -40.30 42.78 -15.64
CA ARG A 7 -39.41 41.96 -14.82
C ARG A 7 -39.41 40.58 -15.40
N SER A 8 -38.30 40.07 -15.86
CA SER A 8 -38.12 38.63 -15.97
C SER A 8 -36.79 38.25 -15.33
N GLY A 9 -36.92 37.65 -14.17
CA GLY A 9 -35.80 37.02 -13.47
C GLY A 9 -35.37 35.74 -14.17
N ALA A 10 -34.08 35.57 -14.32
CA ALA A 10 -33.49 34.29 -14.64
C ALA A 10 -32.63 33.85 -13.49
N THR A 11 -33.13 32.89 -12.73
CA THR A 11 -32.38 32.12 -11.75
C THR A 11 -31.43 31.18 -12.47
N GLY A 12 -30.18 31.55 -12.53
CA GLY A 12 -29.10 30.66 -12.95
C GLY A 12 -28.59 29.85 -11.75
N THR A 13 -28.99 28.60 -11.70
CA THR A 13 -28.44 27.59 -10.77
C THR A 13 -27.03 27.19 -11.21
N THR A 14 -26.02 27.67 -10.53
CA THR A 14 -24.63 27.20 -10.69
C THR A 14 -24.43 25.91 -9.86
N SER A 15 -24.52 24.77 -10.52
CA SER A 15 -24.05 23.49 -10.02
C SER A 15 -22.82 23.03 -10.82
N THR A 16 -21.64 23.50 -10.46
CA THR A 16 -20.38 22.95 -10.98
C THR A 16 -19.27 23.21 -9.97
N GLY A 17 -18.90 22.22 -9.20
CA GLY A 17 -17.77 22.41 -8.27
C GLY A 17 -17.19 21.16 -7.59
N THR A 18 -17.83 20.01 -7.66
CA THR A 18 -17.41 18.89 -6.80
C THR A 18 -16.61 17.79 -7.51
N THR A 19 -16.62 17.72 -8.83
CA THR A 19 -15.91 16.66 -9.60
C THR A 19 -14.46 17.00 -9.97
N SER A 20 -14.04 18.26 -9.86
CA SER A 20 -12.71 18.69 -10.32
C SER A 20 -11.59 18.58 -9.25
N SER A 21 -11.93 18.53 -7.96
CA SER A 21 -10.94 18.40 -6.87
C SER A 21 -10.47 16.95 -6.72
N LEU A 22 -11.38 16.00 -6.71
CA LEU A 22 -11.06 14.58 -6.54
C LEU A 22 -10.15 14.03 -7.65
N GLY A 23 -10.38 14.44 -8.89
CA GLY A 23 -9.52 14.06 -10.03
C GLY A 23 -8.10 14.64 -9.93
N ARG A 24 -7.95 15.85 -9.40
CA ARG A 24 -6.64 16.49 -9.17
C ARG A 24 -5.90 15.83 -8.01
N ASP A 25 -6.58 15.46 -6.95
CA ASP A 25 -5.97 14.81 -5.79
C ASP A 25 -5.47 13.39 -6.13
N ILE A 26 -6.20 12.66 -6.96
CA ILE A 26 -5.80 11.34 -7.48
C ILE A 26 -4.58 11.46 -8.40
N ALA A 27 -4.58 12.43 -9.32
CA ALA A 27 -3.45 12.68 -10.20
C ALA A 27 -2.21 13.11 -9.42
N ASN A 28 -2.38 13.94 -8.39
CA ASN A 28 -1.31 14.39 -7.50
C ASN A 28 -0.74 13.26 -6.63
N ALA A 29 -1.58 12.39 -6.09
CA ALA A 29 -1.12 11.23 -5.33
C ALA A 29 -0.35 10.23 -6.20
N GLY A 30 -0.81 9.99 -7.43
CA GLY A 30 -0.11 9.18 -8.42
C GLY A 30 1.22 9.81 -8.86
N LEU A 31 1.24 11.11 -9.07
CA LEU A 31 2.45 11.86 -9.43
C LEU A 31 3.44 11.89 -8.25
N PHE A 32 2.96 12.07 -7.02
CA PHE A 32 3.77 12.03 -5.81
C PHE A 32 4.41 10.65 -5.63
N PHE A 33 3.63 9.58 -5.78
CA PHE A 33 4.12 8.21 -5.69
C PHE A 33 5.16 7.92 -6.79
N ARG A 34 4.91 8.31 -8.05
CA ARG A 34 5.88 8.18 -9.15
C ARG A 34 7.16 8.98 -8.89
N ARG A 35 7.07 10.21 -8.37
CA ARG A 35 8.24 11.02 -7.98
C ARG A 35 8.99 10.39 -6.82
N TRP A 36 8.29 9.84 -5.84
CA TRP A 36 8.89 9.14 -4.73
C TRP A 36 9.66 7.89 -5.20
N VAL A 37 9.08 7.12 -6.09
CA VAL A 37 9.74 5.94 -6.67
C VAL A 37 10.91 6.34 -7.58
N ALA A 38 10.77 7.41 -8.35
CA ALA A 38 11.82 7.89 -9.27
C ALA A 38 13.02 8.52 -8.54
N ASN A 39 12.80 9.13 -7.36
CA ASN A 39 13.85 9.83 -6.60
C ASN A 39 13.71 9.58 -5.08
N PRO A 40 13.86 8.33 -4.63
CA PRO A 40 13.67 7.96 -3.22
C PRO A 40 14.62 8.69 -2.28
N LEU A 41 15.86 8.93 -2.72
CA LEU A 41 16.91 9.63 -1.94
C LEU A 41 16.64 11.13 -1.77
N GLN A 42 15.99 11.79 -2.74
CA GLN A 42 15.67 13.21 -2.64
C GLN A 42 14.48 13.50 -1.71
N MET A 43 13.61 12.53 -1.48
CA MET A 43 12.45 12.66 -0.60
C MET A 43 12.68 12.09 0.82
N GLY A 44 13.93 11.77 1.15
CA GLY A 44 14.34 11.41 2.52
C GLY A 44 13.78 10.10 3.07
N SER A 45 13.28 9.19 2.22
CA SER A 45 12.48 8.07 2.69
C SER A 45 12.98 6.67 2.36
N ILE A 46 14.10 6.49 1.66
CA ILE A 46 14.57 5.13 1.42
C ILE A 46 16.04 4.97 1.80
N VAL A 47 16.24 4.70 3.06
CA VAL A 47 17.31 3.77 3.43
C VAL A 47 16.75 2.37 3.14
N PRO A 48 17.42 1.53 2.34
CA PRO A 48 16.98 0.16 2.14
C PRO A 48 16.74 -0.51 3.50
N SER A 49 15.67 -1.29 3.60
CA SER A 49 15.38 -2.00 4.85
C SER A 49 16.60 -2.82 5.24
N SER A 50 17.11 -2.59 6.46
CA SER A 50 18.28 -3.32 6.94
C SER A 50 18.00 -4.81 7.03
N PRO A 51 19.00 -5.69 6.98
CA PRO A 51 18.80 -7.12 7.19
C PRO A 51 18.09 -7.43 8.53
N ALA A 52 18.33 -6.61 9.56
CA ALA A 52 17.65 -6.74 10.84
C ALA A 52 16.16 -6.44 10.75
N LEU A 53 15.75 -5.41 9.98
CA LEU A 53 14.35 -5.11 9.74
C LEU A 53 13.68 -6.19 8.89
N CYS A 54 14.32 -6.59 7.78
CA CYS A 54 13.81 -7.65 6.90
C CYS A 54 13.58 -8.96 7.66
N LYS A 55 14.52 -9.36 8.53
CA LYS A 55 14.37 -10.55 9.39
C LYS A 55 13.18 -10.43 10.35
N ARG A 56 12.91 -9.23 10.87
CA ARG A 56 11.75 -9.00 11.74
C ARG A 56 10.43 -9.04 10.97
N ILE A 57 10.40 -8.51 9.75
CA ILE A 57 9.23 -8.60 8.86
C ILE A 57 8.95 -10.08 8.55
N ALA A 58 9.97 -10.82 8.14
CA ALA A 58 9.84 -12.25 7.83
C ALA A 58 9.33 -13.05 9.04
N ALA A 59 9.85 -12.78 10.24
CA ALA A 59 9.40 -13.45 11.48
C ALA A 59 7.93 -13.16 11.85
N GLN A 60 7.33 -12.09 11.32
CA GLN A 60 5.92 -11.75 11.53
C GLN A 60 5.04 -12.19 10.35
N THR A 61 5.62 -12.72 9.30
CA THR A 61 4.90 -13.19 8.12
C THR A 61 4.51 -14.65 8.30
N HIS A 62 3.22 -14.92 8.30
CA HIS A 62 2.66 -16.25 8.46
C HIS A 62 1.77 -16.59 7.27
N ALA A 63 1.89 -17.83 6.80
CA ALA A 63 1.01 -18.38 5.78
C ALA A 63 0.97 -19.92 5.95
N ASP A 64 -0.22 -20.47 6.10
CA ASP A 64 -0.45 -21.90 6.10
C ASP A 64 -0.02 -22.52 4.75
N PRO A 65 0.22 -23.84 4.67
CA PRO A 65 0.70 -24.47 3.44
C PRO A 65 -0.09 -24.13 2.17
N ASN A 66 -1.40 -23.90 2.30
CA ASN A 66 -2.30 -23.59 1.19
C ASN A 66 -2.54 -22.09 0.98
N GLN A 67 -1.85 -21.22 1.71
CA GLN A 67 -1.96 -19.77 1.62
C GLN A 67 -0.76 -19.19 0.89
N ILE A 68 -0.96 -18.03 0.28
CA ILE A 68 0.10 -17.21 -0.32
C ILE A 68 0.44 -16.04 0.59
N VAL A 69 1.58 -15.43 0.34
CA VAL A 69 2.00 -14.13 0.87
C VAL A 69 1.99 -13.12 -0.26
N VAL A 70 1.47 -11.94 0.00
CA VAL A 70 1.43 -10.84 -0.97
C VAL A 70 2.29 -9.70 -0.46
N GLU A 71 3.25 -9.22 -1.24
CA GLU A 71 4.05 -8.03 -0.96
C GLU A 71 3.66 -6.91 -1.93
N LEU A 72 3.35 -5.73 -1.37
CA LEU A 72 2.95 -4.54 -2.12
C LEU A 72 4.08 -3.51 -2.11
N GLY A 73 4.66 -3.21 -3.27
CA GLY A 73 5.74 -2.25 -3.42
C GLY A 73 7.07 -2.79 -2.89
N ALA A 74 7.60 -3.83 -3.51
CA ALA A 74 8.82 -4.50 -3.06
C ALA A 74 10.11 -3.71 -3.33
N GLY A 75 10.07 -2.73 -4.23
CA GLY A 75 11.23 -1.94 -4.59
C GLY A 75 12.40 -2.80 -5.07
N THR A 76 13.52 -2.80 -4.34
CA THR A 76 14.70 -3.61 -4.69
C THR A 76 14.58 -5.10 -4.29
N GLY A 77 13.47 -5.53 -3.68
CA GLY A 77 13.21 -6.93 -3.35
C GLY A 77 13.94 -7.45 -2.09
N VAL A 78 14.48 -6.57 -1.25
CA VAL A 78 15.20 -7.01 -0.04
C VAL A 78 14.30 -7.72 0.97
N VAL A 79 13.04 -7.29 1.09
CA VAL A 79 12.04 -7.93 1.95
C VAL A 79 11.59 -9.24 1.32
N SER A 80 11.25 -9.24 0.02
CA SER A 80 10.91 -10.46 -0.74
C SER A 80 11.95 -11.56 -0.56
N ARG A 81 13.23 -11.22 -0.71
CA ARG A 81 14.35 -12.15 -0.51
C ARG A 81 14.38 -12.68 0.91
N ALA A 82 14.24 -11.81 1.91
CA ALA A 82 14.23 -12.24 3.31
C ALA A 82 13.05 -13.16 3.64
N LEU A 83 11.90 -12.99 2.99
CA LEU A 83 10.76 -13.91 3.11
C LEU A 83 11.11 -15.29 2.55
N ILE A 84 11.72 -15.36 1.38
CA ILE A 84 12.17 -16.62 0.77
C ILE A 84 13.26 -17.27 1.64
N ASP A 85 14.27 -16.52 2.06
CA ASP A 85 15.35 -17.00 2.91
C ASP A 85 14.85 -17.51 4.27
N SER A 86 13.70 -17.04 4.74
CA SER A 86 13.05 -17.51 5.98
C SER A 86 12.23 -18.80 5.80
N GLY A 87 12.18 -19.36 4.58
CA GLY A 87 11.53 -20.64 4.28
C GLY A 87 10.20 -20.51 3.54
N LEU A 88 9.80 -19.31 3.08
CA LEU A 88 8.65 -19.17 2.19
C LEU A 88 9.02 -19.71 0.81
N ALA A 89 8.27 -20.70 0.31
CA ALA A 89 8.45 -21.19 -1.06
C ALA A 89 8.21 -20.04 -2.05
N PRO A 90 9.12 -19.79 -3.01
CA PRO A 90 9.02 -18.66 -3.93
C PRO A 90 7.68 -18.60 -4.68
N GLU A 91 7.13 -19.73 -5.07
CA GLU A 91 5.87 -19.86 -5.82
C GLU A 91 4.66 -19.36 -5.02
N ARG A 92 4.81 -19.25 -3.70
CA ARG A 92 3.79 -18.72 -2.79
C ARG A 92 3.94 -17.24 -2.51
N LEU A 93 4.99 -16.59 -3.03
CA LEU A 93 5.20 -15.15 -2.91
C LEU A 93 4.67 -14.44 -4.17
N TYR A 94 3.68 -13.59 -3.95
CA TYR A 94 3.13 -12.68 -4.96
C TYR A 94 3.62 -11.26 -4.66
N VAL A 95 4.27 -10.65 -5.62
CA VAL A 95 4.85 -9.30 -5.49
C VAL A 95 4.16 -8.37 -6.46
N VAL A 96 3.54 -7.30 -5.97
CA VAL A 96 2.90 -6.28 -6.79
C VAL A 96 3.76 -5.03 -6.79
N GLU A 97 4.24 -4.63 -7.96
CA GLU A 97 5.09 -3.47 -8.17
C GLU A 97 4.54 -2.61 -9.31
N ILE A 98 4.43 -1.29 -9.08
CA ILE A 98 3.83 -0.38 -10.05
C ILE A 98 4.84 0.13 -11.10
N VAL A 99 6.13 0.05 -10.79
CA VAL A 99 7.19 0.55 -11.67
C VAL A 99 7.68 -0.57 -12.57
N PRO A 100 7.51 -0.45 -13.91
CA PRO A 100 7.87 -1.53 -14.85
C PRO A 100 9.31 -2.01 -14.71
N ASP A 101 10.29 -1.10 -14.70
CA ASP A 101 11.72 -1.44 -14.59
C ASP A 101 12.04 -2.18 -13.27
N MET A 102 11.34 -1.82 -12.18
CA MET A 102 11.49 -2.51 -10.89
C MET A 102 10.83 -3.88 -10.92
N ALA A 103 9.67 -4.00 -11.57
CA ALA A 103 9.01 -5.30 -11.75
C ALA A 103 9.89 -6.25 -12.56
N ASP A 104 10.53 -5.77 -13.62
CA ASP A 104 11.47 -6.56 -14.42
C ASP A 104 12.72 -6.97 -13.62
N HIS A 105 13.28 -6.04 -12.85
CA HIS A 105 14.37 -6.34 -11.92
C HIS A 105 13.96 -7.43 -10.92
N LEU A 106 12.78 -7.34 -10.33
CA LEU A 106 12.26 -8.31 -9.37
C LEU A 106 12.03 -9.69 -10.00
N ARG A 107 11.52 -9.77 -11.23
CA ARG A 107 11.38 -11.04 -11.99
C ARG A 107 12.71 -11.75 -12.16
N ALA A 108 13.76 -10.99 -12.48
CA ALA A 108 15.10 -11.55 -12.61
C ALA A 108 15.73 -11.93 -11.26
N ALA A 109 15.47 -11.12 -10.20
CA ALA A 109 16.08 -11.30 -8.88
C ALA A 109 15.41 -12.36 -8.00
N LEU A 110 14.15 -12.71 -8.28
CA LEU A 110 13.31 -13.60 -7.46
C LEU A 110 12.74 -14.76 -8.29
N PRO A 111 13.59 -15.67 -8.79
CA PRO A 111 13.11 -16.79 -9.59
C PRO A 111 12.12 -17.65 -8.79
N GLY A 112 10.99 -17.98 -9.44
CA GLY A 112 9.88 -18.71 -8.82
C GLY A 112 8.79 -17.84 -8.20
N ALA A 113 9.11 -16.62 -7.74
CA ALA A 113 8.09 -15.70 -7.23
C ALA A 113 7.19 -15.15 -8.37
N ARG A 114 5.95 -14.80 -8.03
CA ARG A 114 4.97 -14.24 -8.95
C ARG A 114 5.01 -12.71 -8.90
N VAL A 115 5.82 -12.11 -9.76
CA VAL A 115 5.93 -10.64 -9.86
C VAL A 115 4.91 -10.10 -10.84
N ILE A 116 4.00 -9.28 -10.36
CA ILE A 116 2.90 -8.66 -11.09
C ILE A 116 3.16 -7.16 -11.18
N GLU A 117 3.28 -6.65 -12.39
CA GLU A 117 3.29 -5.21 -12.63
C GLU A 117 1.86 -4.69 -12.51
N GLY A 118 1.63 -3.73 -11.61
CA GLY A 118 0.31 -3.17 -11.40
C GLY A 118 0.18 -2.26 -10.20
N ASP A 119 -0.97 -1.59 -10.15
CA ASP A 119 -1.34 -0.71 -9.05
C ASP A 119 -2.01 -1.53 -7.92
N ALA A 120 -1.41 -1.55 -6.75
CA ALA A 120 -1.90 -2.29 -5.60
C ALA A 120 -3.31 -1.88 -5.12
N ARG A 121 -3.82 -0.70 -5.53
CA ARG A 121 -5.23 -0.31 -5.33
C ARG A 121 -6.21 -1.16 -6.15
N ARG A 122 -5.70 -1.90 -7.12
CA ARG A 122 -6.44 -2.84 -7.96
C ARG A 122 -6.13 -4.30 -7.62
N LEU A 123 -5.72 -4.57 -6.40
CA LEU A 123 -5.29 -5.89 -5.93
C LEU A 123 -6.29 -7.01 -6.26
N PRO A 124 -7.63 -6.82 -6.16
CA PRO A 124 -8.61 -7.84 -6.52
C PRO A 124 -8.57 -8.28 -8.00
N GLN A 125 -8.05 -7.42 -8.89
CA GLN A 125 -7.89 -7.76 -10.31
C GLN A 125 -6.51 -8.34 -10.62
N LEU A 126 -5.53 -8.17 -9.73
CA LEU A 126 -4.14 -8.61 -9.91
C LEU A 126 -3.89 -10.00 -9.32
N ILE A 127 -4.50 -10.30 -8.19
CA ILE A 127 -4.36 -11.61 -7.54
C ILE A 127 -5.42 -12.56 -8.11
N PRO A 128 -5.02 -13.78 -8.55
CA PRO A 128 -5.97 -14.77 -9.03
C PRO A 128 -7.06 -15.08 -8.00
N SER A 129 -8.31 -15.18 -8.46
CA SER A 129 -9.49 -15.28 -7.58
C SER A 129 -9.49 -16.52 -6.70
N GLU A 130 -8.81 -17.60 -7.11
CA GLU A 130 -8.63 -18.81 -6.30
C GLU A 130 -7.83 -18.59 -5.02
N PHE A 131 -7.09 -17.47 -4.91
CA PHE A 131 -6.36 -17.10 -3.70
C PHE A 131 -7.09 -16.08 -2.83
N HIS A 132 -8.21 -15.52 -3.28
CA HIS A 132 -9.01 -14.63 -2.44
C HIS A 132 -9.49 -15.38 -1.18
N GLY A 133 -9.27 -14.79 0.00
CA GLY A 133 -9.50 -15.45 1.29
C GLY A 133 -8.44 -16.50 1.68
N ARG A 134 -7.41 -16.74 0.83
CA ARG A 134 -6.31 -17.67 1.08
C ARG A 134 -4.95 -16.97 1.14
N ILE A 135 -4.94 -15.72 1.55
CA ILE A 135 -3.73 -14.93 1.78
C ILE A 135 -3.45 -14.96 3.29
N GLY A 136 -2.30 -15.51 3.66
CA GLY A 136 -1.88 -15.61 5.06
C GLY A 136 -1.38 -14.27 5.60
N THR A 137 -0.61 -13.54 4.79
CA THR A 137 -0.10 -12.22 5.16
C THR A 137 0.02 -11.32 3.93
N VAL A 138 -0.40 -10.06 4.08
CA VAL A 138 -0.06 -8.98 3.15
C VAL A 138 1.02 -8.12 3.79
N VAL A 139 2.16 -7.96 3.13
CA VAL A 139 3.27 -7.09 3.54
C VAL A 139 3.24 -5.83 2.70
N VAL A 140 3.16 -4.67 3.34
CA VAL A 140 3.06 -3.38 2.65
C VAL A 140 4.38 -2.63 2.75
N GLY A 141 5.10 -2.57 1.62
CA GLY A 141 6.32 -1.78 1.43
C GLY A 141 6.04 -0.36 0.91
N ILE A 142 4.80 -0.09 0.52
CA ILE A 142 4.37 1.22 0.08
C ILE A 142 4.29 2.15 1.30
N PRO A 143 4.86 3.37 1.25
CA PRO A 143 4.85 4.31 2.36
C PRO A 143 3.46 4.97 2.54
N LEU A 144 2.48 4.21 2.96
CA LEU A 144 1.10 4.68 3.12
C LEU A 144 1.00 5.92 4.00
N VAL A 145 1.88 6.07 4.98
CA VAL A 145 1.93 7.24 5.89
C VAL A 145 2.08 8.58 5.15
N LEU A 146 2.68 8.57 3.96
CA LEU A 146 2.88 9.77 3.13
C LEU A 146 1.67 10.08 2.23
N LEU A 147 0.67 9.20 2.19
CA LEU A 147 -0.50 9.37 1.35
C LEU A 147 -1.64 10.04 2.12
N PRO A 148 -2.53 10.79 1.44
CA PRO A 148 -3.78 11.25 2.01
C PRO A 148 -4.62 10.08 2.57
N VAL A 149 -5.39 10.32 3.64
CA VAL A 149 -6.21 9.30 4.32
C VAL A 149 -7.15 8.57 3.34
N ALA A 150 -7.72 9.29 2.38
CA ALA A 150 -8.58 8.70 1.35
C ALA A 150 -7.84 7.72 0.44
N GLU A 151 -6.56 7.99 0.11
CA GLU A 151 -5.74 7.06 -0.66
C GLU A 151 -5.30 5.86 0.17
N GLN A 152 -4.92 6.07 1.46
CA GLN A 152 -4.65 4.97 2.39
C GLN A 152 -5.84 4.01 2.45
N ARG A 153 -7.08 4.55 2.51
CA ARG A 153 -8.30 3.75 2.55
C ARG A 153 -8.46 2.87 1.31
N ARG A 154 -8.14 3.35 0.12
CA ARG A 154 -8.18 2.56 -1.12
C ARG A 154 -7.28 1.33 -1.08
N PHE A 155 -6.06 1.47 -0.55
CA PHE A 155 -5.16 0.32 -0.35
C PHE A 155 -5.72 -0.67 0.67
N ILE A 156 -6.25 -0.17 1.78
CA ILE A 156 -6.84 -1.00 2.83
C ILE A 156 -8.06 -1.76 2.29
N ASP A 157 -8.94 -1.10 1.54
CA ASP A 157 -10.12 -1.74 0.91
C ASP A 157 -9.71 -2.81 -0.10
N ALA A 158 -8.67 -2.55 -0.89
CA ALA A 158 -8.16 -3.52 -1.85
C ALA A 158 -7.55 -4.76 -1.16
N ILE A 159 -6.86 -4.56 -0.03
CA ILE A 159 -6.33 -5.66 0.79
C ILE A 159 -7.48 -6.46 1.40
N GLU A 160 -8.46 -5.79 2.01
CA GLU A 160 -9.60 -6.45 2.66
C GLU A 160 -10.44 -7.25 1.66
N ALA A 161 -10.55 -6.79 0.41
CA ALA A 161 -11.28 -7.49 -0.64
C ALA A 161 -10.64 -8.85 -1.02
N VAL A 162 -9.33 -9.01 -0.91
CA VAL A 162 -8.63 -10.27 -1.24
C VAL A 162 -8.25 -11.10 -0.01
N ALA A 163 -8.09 -10.44 1.14
CA ALA A 163 -7.67 -11.06 2.41
C ALA A 163 -8.60 -10.65 3.56
N PRO A 164 -9.90 -10.97 3.49
CA PRO A 164 -10.89 -10.51 4.46
C PRO A 164 -10.53 -10.93 5.87
N GLY A 165 -10.45 -9.96 6.78
CA GLY A 165 -10.13 -10.18 8.19
C GLY A 165 -8.66 -10.49 8.51
N ALA A 166 -7.82 -10.80 7.52
CA ALA A 166 -6.41 -11.15 7.74
C ALA A 166 -5.56 -9.94 8.17
N GLY A 167 -5.95 -8.74 7.73
CA GLY A 167 -5.16 -7.54 7.94
C GLY A 167 -3.87 -7.51 7.14
N PHE A 168 -2.92 -6.66 7.56
CA PHE A 168 -1.65 -6.51 6.85
C PHE A 168 -0.51 -6.09 7.80
N ILE A 169 0.72 -6.30 7.36
CA ILE A 169 1.93 -5.80 7.99
C ILE A 169 2.41 -4.56 7.25
N LEU A 170 2.70 -3.50 8.00
CA LEU A 170 3.34 -2.28 7.52
C LEU A 170 4.58 -2.01 8.36
N TYR A 171 5.71 -1.75 7.73
CA TYR A 171 6.92 -1.33 8.44
C TYR A 171 7.18 0.16 8.21
N SER A 172 7.73 0.82 9.22
CA SER A 172 7.88 2.27 9.24
C SER A 172 9.00 2.71 10.18
N TYR A 173 9.53 3.87 9.93
CA TYR A 173 10.49 4.58 10.77
C TYR A 173 9.81 5.48 11.82
N CYS A 174 8.49 5.43 11.92
CA CYS A 174 7.72 6.17 12.92
C CYS A 174 7.80 5.49 14.29
N ILE A 175 7.91 6.29 15.36
CA ILE A 175 7.90 5.82 16.75
C ILE A 175 6.51 5.34 17.16
N THR A 176 5.48 6.02 16.66
CA THR A 176 4.07 5.67 16.87
C THR A 176 3.48 4.98 15.64
N SER A 177 2.24 4.53 15.71
CA SER A 177 1.54 3.95 14.55
C SER A 177 1.59 4.91 13.36
N PRO A 178 2.11 4.47 12.20
CA PRO A 178 2.22 5.30 11.00
C PRO A 178 0.86 5.62 10.37
N LEU A 179 -0.18 4.82 10.63
CA LEU A 179 -1.51 5.06 10.09
C LEU A 179 -2.47 5.57 11.17
N PRO A 180 -3.44 6.43 10.82
CA PRO A 180 -4.55 6.82 11.67
C PRO A 180 -5.56 5.66 11.80
N TRP A 181 -5.15 4.60 12.48
CA TRP A 181 -5.83 3.31 12.52
C TRP A 181 -7.29 3.40 12.97
N LYS A 182 -7.61 4.31 13.91
CA LYS A 182 -9.01 4.57 14.35
C LYS A 182 -9.88 5.09 13.21
N THR A 183 -9.35 6.01 12.40
CA THR A 183 -10.04 6.57 11.23
C THR A 183 -10.32 5.49 10.17
N HIS A 184 -9.44 4.50 10.09
CA HIS A 184 -9.60 3.36 9.17
C HIS A 184 -10.39 2.19 9.76
N ASN A 185 -10.90 2.31 10.98
CA ASN A 185 -11.56 1.21 11.70
C ASN A 185 -10.67 -0.04 11.81
N LEU A 186 -9.41 0.18 12.20
CA LEU A 186 -8.41 -0.87 12.38
C LEU A 186 -7.96 -0.95 13.84
N ILE A 187 -7.41 -2.09 14.19
CA ILE A 187 -6.60 -2.29 15.39
C ILE A 187 -5.13 -2.26 14.95
N ALA A 188 -4.30 -1.47 15.62
CA ALA A 188 -2.87 -1.39 15.33
C ALA A 188 -2.07 -2.02 16.48
N LYS A 189 -1.20 -2.97 16.15
CA LYS A 189 -0.28 -3.61 17.10
C LYS A 189 1.15 -3.52 16.58
N ARG A 190 2.08 -3.01 17.40
CA ARG A 190 3.50 -3.06 17.08
C ARG A 190 4.02 -4.44 17.40
N GLU A 191 4.38 -5.21 16.38
CA GLU A 191 4.87 -6.59 16.51
C GLU A 191 6.38 -6.65 16.76
N ALA A 192 7.14 -5.71 16.17
CA ALA A 192 8.57 -5.67 16.34
C ALA A 192 9.13 -4.25 16.23
N TRP A 193 10.32 -4.06 16.75
CA TRP A 193 11.12 -2.85 16.64
C TRP A 193 12.60 -3.20 16.52
N THR A 194 13.37 -2.40 15.79
CA THR A 194 14.82 -2.58 15.67
C THR A 194 15.55 -1.24 15.62
N PRO A 195 16.58 -1.06 16.48
CA PRO A 195 17.52 0.05 16.37
C PRO A 195 18.56 -0.17 15.26
N LEU A 196 18.72 -1.43 14.78
CA LEU A 196 19.68 -1.82 13.76
C LEU A 196 19.22 -1.50 12.35
N ASN A 197 18.36 -0.53 12.24
CA ASN A 197 17.98 0.16 11.01
C ASN A 197 18.20 1.66 11.23
N PHE A 198 18.64 2.38 10.24
CA PHE A 198 18.82 3.82 10.35
C PHE A 198 17.92 4.56 9.35
N PRO A 199 16.92 5.33 9.84
CA PRO A 199 16.48 5.46 11.26
C PRO A 199 15.96 4.13 11.84
N PRO A 200 15.83 4.02 13.18
CA PRO A 200 15.20 2.87 13.81
C PRO A 200 13.81 2.58 13.24
N ALA A 201 13.46 1.30 13.10
CA ALA A 201 12.24 0.91 12.40
C ALA A 201 11.35 0.00 13.25
N SER A 202 10.05 0.08 12.99
CA SER A 202 9.01 -0.74 13.62
C SER A 202 8.23 -1.53 12.58
N VAL A 203 7.77 -2.70 12.97
CA VAL A 203 6.83 -3.53 12.20
C VAL A 203 5.48 -3.49 12.91
N TRP A 204 4.46 -3.10 12.19
CA TRP A 204 3.11 -2.95 12.69
C TRP A 204 2.16 -3.91 11.98
N ARG A 205 1.28 -4.54 12.72
CA ARG A 205 0.16 -5.32 12.20
C ARG A 205 -1.11 -4.49 12.35
N TYR A 206 -1.88 -4.45 11.28
CA TYR A 206 -3.19 -3.84 11.25
C TYR A 206 -4.24 -4.90 10.92
N THR A 207 -5.29 -4.98 11.74
CA THR A 207 -6.42 -5.88 11.52
C THR A 207 -7.73 -5.09 11.62
N PRO A 208 -8.79 -5.47 10.92
CA PRO A 208 -10.08 -4.83 11.07
C PRO A 208 -10.55 -4.84 12.53
N ALA A 209 -11.08 -3.71 13.00
CA ALA A 209 -11.80 -3.67 14.27
C ALA A 209 -13.13 -4.40 14.08
N LYS A 210 -13.48 -5.27 15.03
CA LYS A 210 -14.76 -6.02 15.03
C LYS A 210 -15.92 -5.09 15.34
#